data_e5d99477b8ac8c7486219490368eb1fe
#
_entry.id   e5d99477b8ac8c7486219490368eb1fe
#
_cell.length_a   1.000
_cell.length_b   1.000
_cell.length_c   1.000
_cell.angle_alpha   90.00
_cell.angle_beta   90.00
_cell.angle_gamma   90.00
#
_symmetry.space_group_name_H-M   'P 1'
#
loop_
_entity.id
_entity.type
_entity.pdbx_description
1 polymer ?
#
loop_
_entity_poly.entity_id
_entity_poly.type
_entity_poly.pdbx_seq_one_letter_code
_entity_poly.pdbx_strand_id
1 'polypeptide(L)'
;MVDEQDRELWDGLLNGDPDAPRRLVDRKLARIHALAYRVLGDRSEAEDIAQETMLRTWRRPPERRPGTSDSLDAWMHRVTMNLCLDRLRRRRETPVDTLPETIDEGAGPDRVLHSLDISDRIQATLIRLPERQREAIVLCHFQ
;
A
#
# COMPACT_ATOMS: atom_id res chain seq x y z
N MET A 1 6.05 -0.49 19.60
CA MET A 1 6.55 0.78 20.14
C MET A 1 6.51 1.84 19.04
N VAL A 2 5.83 2.94 19.28
CA VAL A 2 5.72 4.02 18.30
C VAL A 2 7.00 4.83 18.33
N ASP A 3 7.64 4.99 17.19
CA ASP A 3 8.81 5.83 17.00
C ASP A 3 8.47 7.29 17.36
N GLU A 4 9.39 7.98 18.04
CA GLU A 4 9.20 9.38 18.43
C GLU A 4 9.00 10.29 17.21
N GLN A 5 9.68 10.02 16.13
CA GLN A 5 9.50 10.77 14.88
C GLN A 5 8.11 10.58 14.29
N ASP A 6 7.51 9.42 14.46
CA ASP A 6 6.14 9.18 14.04
C ASP A 6 5.14 9.93 14.94
N ARG A 7 5.43 10.04 16.23
CA ARG A 7 4.61 10.86 17.13
C ARG A 7 4.65 12.33 16.74
N GLU A 8 5.84 12.85 16.48
CA GLU A 8 6.01 14.23 16.04
C GLU A 8 5.26 14.49 14.72
N LEU A 9 5.36 13.56 13.78
CA LEU A 9 4.64 13.65 12.52
C LEU A 9 3.13 13.66 12.74
N TRP A 10 2.64 12.76 13.56
CA TRP A 10 1.21 12.66 13.87
C TRP A 10 0.71 13.93 14.56
N ASP A 11 1.44 14.42 15.56
CA ASP A 11 1.12 15.68 16.23
C ASP A 11 1.13 16.87 15.25
N GLY A 12 2.11 16.92 14.36
CA GLY A 12 2.16 17.94 13.32
C GLY A 12 0.95 17.91 12.40
N LEU A 13 0.51 16.71 12.01
CA LEU A 13 -0.69 16.57 11.18
C LEU A 13 -1.95 17.04 11.93
N LEU A 14 -2.09 16.69 13.20
CA LEU A 14 -3.23 17.08 14.02
C LEU A 14 -3.26 18.59 14.30
N ASN A 15 -2.09 19.21 14.43
CA ASN A 15 -1.96 20.64 14.73
C ASN A 15 -1.93 21.53 13.48
N GLY A 16 -2.00 20.93 12.29
CA GLY A 16 -1.97 21.70 11.05
C GLY A 16 -0.61 22.29 10.71
N ASP A 17 0.48 21.64 11.14
CA ASP A 17 1.84 22.05 10.79
C ASP A 17 2.01 22.04 9.27
N PRO A 18 2.43 23.18 8.65
CA PRO A 18 2.60 23.26 7.18
C PRO A 18 3.64 22.29 6.61
N ASP A 19 4.61 21.86 7.41
CA ASP A 19 5.64 20.90 6.98
C ASP A 19 5.23 19.44 7.15
N ALA A 20 4.15 19.17 7.89
CA ALA A 20 3.72 17.79 8.16
C ALA A 20 3.37 17.00 6.90
N PRO A 21 2.66 17.54 5.90
CA PRO A 21 2.37 16.78 4.69
C PRO A 21 3.62 16.33 3.94
N ARG A 22 4.62 17.16 3.86
CA ARG A 22 5.90 16.82 3.23
C ARG A 22 6.61 15.70 3.98
N ARG A 23 6.68 15.79 5.30
CA ARG A 23 7.27 14.74 6.14
C ARG A 23 6.50 13.44 6.04
N LEU A 24 5.18 13.52 5.94
CA LEU A 24 4.33 12.34 5.74
C LEU A 24 4.71 11.61 4.44
N VAL A 25 4.80 12.34 3.34
CA VAL A 25 5.20 11.77 2.05
C VAL A 25 6.60 11.17 2.13
N ASP A 26 7.56 11.92 2.65
CA ASP A 26 8.96 11.48 2.72
C ASP A 26 9.13 10.20 3.55
N ARG A 27 8.35 10.05 4.61
CA ARG A 27 8.47 8.91 5.51
C ARG A 27 7.60 7.72 5.14
N LYS A 28 6.44 7.93 4.54
CA LYS A 28 5.40 6.90 4.42
C LYS A 28 5.06 6.50 3.00
N LEU A 29 5.26 7.36 2.01
CA LEU A 29 4.77 7.11 0.65
C LEU A 29 5.33 5.80 0.06
N ALA A 30 6.63 5.60 0.12
CA ALA A 30 7.27 4.41 -0.47
C ALA A 30 6.74 3.11 0.15
N ARG A 31 6.55 3.10 1.45
CA ARG A 31 6.03 1.94 2.19
C ARG A 31 4.57 1.65 1.83
N ILE A 32 3.75 2.67 1.75
CA ILE A 32 2.34 2.52 1.37
C ILE A 32 2.22 2.11 -0.09
N HIS A 33 3.01 2.69 -0.98
CA HIS A 33 3.06 2.27 -2.38
C HIS A 33 3.46 0.80 -2.52
N ALA A 34 4.48 0.36 -1.80
CA ALA A 34 4.91 -1.03 -1.82
C ALA A 34 3.81 -1.98 -1.35
N LEU A 35 3.09 -1.61 -0.29
CA LEU A 35 1.96 -2.40 0.20
C LEU A 35 0.85 -2.51 -0.86
N ALA A 36 0.45 -1.39 -1.43
CA ALA A 36 -0.58 -1.38 -2.48
C ALA A 36 -0.16 -2.18 -3.72
N TYR A 37 1.10 -2.06 -4.11
CA TYR A 37 1.64 -2.80 -5.24
C TYR A 37 1.63 -4.32 -5.00
N ARG A 38 1.91 -4.76 -3.77
CA ARG A 38 1.84 -6.19 -3.43
C ARG A 38 0.44 -6.74 -3.58
N VAL A 39 -0.57 -5.96 -3.23
CA VAL A 39 -1.98 -6.38 -3.34
C VAL A 39 -2.47 -6.30 -4.79
N LEU A 40 -2.24 -5.18 -5.45
CA LEU A 40 -2.85 -4.90 -6.76
C LEU A 40 -2.06 -5.45 -7.94
N GLY A 41 -0.75 -5.55 -7.82
CA GLY A 41 0.11 -6.00 -8.91
C GLY A 41 0.27 -5.02 -10.05
N ASP A 42 -0.26 -3.81 -9.93
CA ASP A 42 -0.21 -2.76 -10.93
C ASP A 42 0.39 -1.50 -10.30
N ARG A 43 1.47 -0.98 -10.88
CA ARG A 43 2.17 0.19 -10.32
C ARG A 43 1.34 1.47 -10.38
N SER A 44 0.62 1.67 -11.46
CA SER A 44 -0.21 2.85 -11.66
C SER A 44 -1.35 2.89 -10.64
N GLU A 45 -2.05 1.78 -10.46
CA GLU A 45 -3.09 1.68 -9.45
C GLU A 45 -2.52 1.81 -8.04
N ALA A 46 -1.36 1.24 -7.77
CA ALA A 46 -0.69 1.37 -6.48
C ALA A 46 -0.32 2.82 -6.18
N GLU A 47 0.13 3.58 -7.17
CA GLU A 47 0.39 5.02 -7.02
C GLU A 47 -0.89 5.78 -6.67
N ASP A 48 -1.99 5.49 -7.34
CA ASP A 48 -3.28 6.13 -7.06
C ASP A 48 -3.74 5.85 -5.63
N ILE A 49 -3.64 4.61 -5.18
CA ILE A 49 -3.99 4.22 -3.83
C ILE A 49 -3.07 4.89 -2.80
N ALA A 50 -1.77 4.92 -3.07
CA ALA A 50 -0.81 5.56 -2.17
C ALA A 50 -1.09 7.06 -2.03
N GLN A 51 -1.34 7.74 -3.12
CA GLN A 51 -1.71 9.17 -3.11
C GLN A 51 -3.00 9.39 -2.32
N GLU A 52 -4.02 8.59 -2.56
CA GLU A 52 -5.29 8.70 -1.84
C GLU A 52 -5.10 8.47 -0.34
N THR A 53 -4.29 7.51 0.05
CA THR A 53 -3.96 7.27 1.46
C THR A 53 -3.26 8.48 2.08
N MET A 54 -2.30 9.07 1.37
CA MET A 54 -1.60 10.28 1.84
C MET A 54 -2.58 11.44 2.02
N LEU A 55 -3.46 11.67 1.05
CA LEU A 55 -4.45 12.74 1.10
C LEU A 55 -5.42 12.56 2.26
N ARG A 56 -5.91 11.36 2.48
CA ARG A 56 -6.81 11.07 3.61
C ARG A 56 -6.12 11.29 4.95
N THR A 57 -4.88 10.87 5.07
CA THR A 57 -4.09 11.06 6.29
C THR A 57 -3.87 12.54 6.57
N TRP A 58 -3.60 13.33 5.55
CA TRP A 58 -3.40 14.76 5.69
C TRP A 58 -4.70 15.52 5.99
N ARG A 59 -5.76 15.22 5.26
CA ARG A 59 -7.04 15.94 5.41
C ARG A 59 -7.76 15.61 6.71
N ARG A 60 -7.68 14.36 7.14
CA ARG A 60 -8.36 13.87 8.35
C ARG A 60 -7.42 12.94 9.12
N PRO A 61 -6.39 13.50 9.77
CA PRO A 61 -5.50 12.68 10.57
C PRO A 61 -6.31 11.94 11.65
N PRO A 62 -5.99 10.67 11.91
CA PRO A 62 -6.71 9.93 12.95
C PRO A 62 -6.41 10.53 14.32
N GLU A 63 -7.43 10.55 15.17
CA GLU A 63 -7.27 10.99 16.54
C GLU A 63 -6.44 9.98 17.33
N ARG A 64 -5.55 10.50 18.19
CA ARG A 64 -4.87 9.65 19.15
C ARG A 64 -5.82 9.27 20.26
N ARG A 65 -5.99 7.97 20.48
CA ARG A 65 -6.75 7.47 21.62
C ARG A 65 -5.80 7.10 22.74
N PRO A 66 -5.92 7.75 23.93
CA PRO A 66 -5.10 7.37 25.08
C PRO A 66 -5.32 5.91 25.45
N GLY A 67 -4.21 5.20 25.73
CA GLY A 67 -4.26 3.81 26.17
C GLY A 67 -4.42 2.76 25.09
N THR A 68 -4.45 3.15 23.81
CA THR A 68 -4.43 2.20 22.70
C THR A 68 -3.03 2.10 22.09
N SER A 69 -2.69 0.91 21.61
CA SER A 69 -1.43 0.68 20.88
C SER A 69 -1.53 1.09 19.40
N ASP A 70 -2.57 1.81 19.02
CA ASP A 70 -2.76 2.25 17.65
C ASP A 70 -1.64 3.20 17.23
N SER A 71 -1.02 2.91 16.11
CA SER A 71 -0.01 3.73 15.48
C SER A 71 -0.56 4.38 14.21
N LEU A 72 0.10 5.45 13.77
CA LEU A 72 -0.20 6.06 12.48
C LEU A 72 -0.04 5.03 11.35
N ASP A 73 1.01 4.21 11.41
CA ASP A 73 1.25 3.15 10.44
C ASP A 73 0.10 2.15 10.38
N ALA A 74 -0.42 1.71 11.52
CA ALA A 74 -1.53 0.76 11.57
C ALA A 74 -2.79 1.35 10.93
N TRP A 75 -3.07 2.62 11.20
CA TRP A 75 -4.22 3.31 10.60
C TRP A 75 -4.06 3.45 9.08
N MET A 76 -2.88 3.90 8.63
CA MET A 76 -2.59 4.05 7.20
C MET A 76 -2.63 2.71 6.48
N HIS A 77 -2.15 1.65 7.13
CA HIS A 77 -2.22 0.29 6.60
C HIS A 77 -3.67 -0.14 6.37
N ARG A 78 -4.54 0.09 7.36
CA ARG A 78 -5.97 -0.24 7.22
C ARG A 78 -6.64 0.53 6.08
N VAL A 79 -6.37 1.82 5.97
CA VAL A 79 -6.91 2.65 4.87
C VAL A 79 -6.43 2.11 3.52
N THR A 80 -5.14 1.83 3.41
CA THR A 80 -4.55 1.31 2.18
C THR A 80 -5.17 -0.03 1.78
N MET A 81 -5.29 -0.95 2.73
CA MET A 81 -5.89 -2.26 2.47
C MET A 81 -7.36 -2.15 2.06
N ASN A 82 -8.12 -1.30 2.73
CA ASN A 82 -9.53 -1.07 2.36
C ASN A 82 -9.67 -0.52 0.95
N LEU A 83 -8.82 0.42 0.57
CA LEU A 83 -8.81 0.97 -0.79
C LEU A 83 -8.41 -0.08 -1.83
N CYS A 84 -7.42 -0.91 -1.52
CA CYS A 84 -6.99 -1.99 -2.40
C CYS A 84 -8.09 -3.03 -2.59
N LEU A 85 -8.74 -3.46 -1.51
CA LEU A 85 -9.82 -4.44 -1.56
C LEU A 85 -11.02 -3.89 -2.35
N ASP A 86 -11.34 -2.63 -2.18
CA ASP A 86 -12.39 -1.96 -2.95
C ASP A 86 -12.05 -1.93 -4.45
N ARG A 87 -10.79 -1.62 -4.79
CA ARG A 87 -10.33 -1.64 -6.17
C ARG A 87 -10.42 -3.03 -6.80
N LEU A 88 -10.04 -4.07 -6.06
CA LEU A 88 -10.14 -5.46 -6.52
C LEU A 88 -11.60 -5.88 -6.72
N ARG A 89 -12.50 -5.46 -5.85
CA ARG A 89 -13.94 -5.70 -6.05
C ARG A 89 -14.47 -5.06 -7.32
N ARG A 90 -14.07 -3.84 -7.62
CA ARG A 90 -14.46 -3.16 -8.86
C ARG A 90 -13.94 -3.87 -10.10
N ARG A 91 -12.73 -4.43 -10.05
CA ARG A 91 -12.19 -5.24 -11.14
C ARG A 91 -13.05 -6.47 -11.42
N ARG A 92 -13.56 -7.12 -10.37
CA ARG A 92 -14.41 -8.31 -10.49
C ARG A 92 -15.77 -7.98 -11.10
N GLU A 93 -16.29 -6.79 -10.83
CA GLU A 93 -17.60 -6.33 -11.32
C GLU A 93 -17.54 -5.79 -12.74
N THR A 94 -16.38 -5.40 -13.21
CA THR A 94 -16.21 -4.89 -14.58
C THR A 94 -16.14 -6.08 -15.56
N PRO A 95 -16.95 -6.09 -16.64
CA PRO A 95 -16.86 -7.13 -17.65
C PRO A 95 -15.44 -7.19 -18.23
N VAL A 96 -14.96 -8.41 -18.48
CA VAL A 96 -13.56 -8.72 -18.81
C VAL A 96 -13.18 -8.33 -20.24
N ASP A 97 -13.55 -7.16 -20.70
CA ASP A 97 -13.11 -6.66 -22.00
C ASP A 97 -11.75 -5.99 -21.96
N THR A 98 -11.22 -5.77 -20.80
CA THR A 98 -9.88 -5.27 -20.61
C THR A 98 -9.08 -6.32 -19.87
N LEU A 99 -8.51 -7.23 -20.62
CA LEU A 99 -7.40 -8.03 -20.12
C LEU A 99 -6.32 -7.05 -19.68
N PRO A 100 -5.85 -7.13 -18.43
CA PRO A 100 -4.73 -6.31 -18.04
C PRO A 100 -3.57 -6.64 -18.96
N GLU A 101 -3.07 -5.67 -19.67
CA GLU A 101 -1.84 -5.75 -20.42
C GLU A 101 -0.67 -5.84 -19.42
N THR A 102 -0.57 -6.96 -18.73
CA THR A 102 0.31 -6.95 -17.58
C THR A 102 1.42 -7.95 -17.66
N ILE A 103 1.62 -8.57 -18.76
CA ILE A 103 2.75 -9.47 -18.81
C ILE A 103 3.51 -9.14 -20.07
N ASP A 104 4.65 -8.54 -19.88
CA ASP A 104 5.68 -8.58 -20.86
C ASP A 104 6.06 -10.06 -21.04
N GLU A 105 5.44 -10.69 -22.01
CA GLU A 105 5.62 -12.11 -22.30
C GLU A 105 7.02 -12.43 -22.87
N GLY A 106 7.88 -11.44 -22.99
CA GLY A 106 9.20 -11.58 -23.60
C GLY A 106 10.25 -12.27 -22.73
N ALA A 107 10.02 -12.45 -21.44
CA ALA A 107 10.97 -13.13 -20.55
C ALA A 107 10.25 -14.24 -19.79
N GLY A 108 10.74 -15.46 -19.90
CA GLY A 108 10.23 -16.57 -19.11
C GLY A 108 10.29 -16.25 -17.62
N PRO A 109 9.34 -16.78 -16.81
CA PRO A 109 9.25 -16.46 -15.40
C PRO A 109 10.56 -16.69 -14.62
N ASP A 110 11.32 -17.69 -14.98
CA ASP A 110 12.55 -18.04 -14.27
C ASP A 110 13.68 -17.06 -14.52
N ARG A 111 13.76 -16.46 -15.71
CA ARG A 111 14.78 -15.45 -16.02
C ARG A 111 14.54 -14.14 -15.28
N VAL A 112 13.26 -13.74 -15.16
CA VAL A 112 12.88 -12.52 -14.46
C VAL A 112 13.19 -12.66 -12.97
N LEU A 113 12.93 -13.83 -12.39
CA LEU A 113 13.17 -14.08 -10.98
C LEU A 113 14.65 -14.05 -10.60
N HIS A 114 15.54 -14.45 -11.48
CA HIS A 114 16.98 -14.43 -11.20
C HIS A 114 17.62 -13.05 -11.25
N SER A 115 17.06 -12.12 -12.00
CA SER A 115 17.59 -10.77 -12.16
C SER A 115 17.04 -9.76 -11.16
N LEU A 116 16.02 -10.11 -10.38
CA LEU A 116 15.33 -9.23 -9.48
C LEU A 116 15.85 -9.35 -8.04
N ASP A 117 15.74 -8.27 -7.28
CA ASP A 117 16.02 -8.34 -5.85
C ASP A 117 14.95 -9.16 -5.12
N ILE A 118 15.13 -9.39 -3.82
CA ILE A 118 14.21 -10.21 -3.02
C ILE A 118 12.80 -9.63 -3.02
N SER A 119 12.67 -8.31 -2.96
CA SER A 119 11.38 -7.64 -2.97
C SER A 119 10.64 -7.87 -4.29
N ASP A 120 11.35 -7.77 -5.40
CA ASP A 120 10.77 -7.99 -6.72
C ASP A 120 10.40 -9.46 -6.93
N ARG A 121 11.18 -10.39 -6.38
CA ARG A 121 10.86 -11.83 -6.41
C ARG A 121 9.58 -12.12 -5.65
N ILE A 122 9.40 -11.54 -4.48
CA ILE A 122 8.18 -11.68 -3.70
C ILE A 122 6.99 -11.15 -4.51
N GLN A 123 7.13 -10.00 -5.11
CA GLN A 123 6.07 -9.41 -5.93
C GLN A 123 5.72 -10.28 -7.13
N ALA A 124 6.70 -10.79 -7.85
CA ALA A 124 6.49 -11.67 -8.99
C ALA A 124 5.78 -12.96 -8.59
N THR A 125 6.08 -13.49 -7.41
CA THR A 125 5.42 -14.67 -6.88
C THR A 125 3.98 -14.38 -6.46
N LEU A 126 3.74 -13.24 -5.79
CA LEU A 126 2.40 -12.84 -5.35
C LEU A 126 1.44 -12.64 -6.52
N ILE A 127 1.91 -12.06 -7.61
CA ILE A 127 1.07 -11.83 -8.80
C ILE A 127 0.53 -13.13 -9.39
N ARG A 128 1.28 -14.22 -9.26
CA ARG A 128 0.87 -15.54 -9.77
C ARG A 128 -0.23 -16.19 -8.94
N LEU A 129 -0.43 -15.75 -7.71
CA LEU A 129 -1.45 -16.31 -6.85
C LEU A 129 -2.84 -15.75 -7.22
N PRO A 130 -3.90 -16.56 -7.04
CA PRO A 130 -5.25 -16.02 -7.11
C PRO A 130 -5.42 -14.85 -6.13
N GLU A 131 -6.22 -13.86 -6.51
CA GLU A 131 -6.38 -12.63 -5.73
C GLU A 131 -6.68 -12.88 -4.25
N ARG A 132 -7.56 -13.80 -3.94
CA ARG A 132 -7.93 -14.10 -2.56
C ARG A 132 -6.78 -14.66 -1.74
N GLN A 133 -5.94 -15.51 -2.34
CA GLN A 133 -4.77 -16.05 -1.67
C GLN A 133 -3.71 -14.96 -1.46
N ARG A 134 -3.52 -14.10 -2.46
CA ARG A 134 -2.62 -12.95 -2.37
C ARG A 134 -3.04 -11.99 -1.27
N GLU A 135 -4.33 -11.66 -1.19
CA GLU A 135 -4.89 -10.84 -0.13
C GLU A 135 -4.62 -11.42 1.25
N ALA A 136 -4.85 -12.72 1.42
CA ALA A 136 -4.63 -13.38 2.69
C ALA A 136 -3.17 -13.34 3.13
N ILE A 137 -2.24 -13.57 2.21
CA ILE A 137 -0.80 -13.51 2.51
C ILE A 137 -0.37 -12.11 2.88
N VAL A 138 -0.82 -11.10 2.13
CA VAL A 138 -0.48 -9.71 2.40
C VAL A 138 -1.03 -9.27 3.76
N LEU A 139 -2.26 -9.63 4.06
CA LEU A 139 -2.87 -9.31 5.36
C LEU A 139 -2.14 -9.96 6.53
N CYS A 140 -1.63 -11.19 6.36
CA CYS A 140 -0.95 -11.91 7.44
C CYS A 140 0.50 -11.50 7.64
N HIS A 141 1.22 -11.15 6.59
CA HIS A 141 2.68 -11.00 6.62
C HIS A 141 3.20 -9.57 6.45
N PHE A 142 2.38 -8.65 5.97
CA PHE A 142 2.80 -7.29 5.69
C PHE A 142 2.08 -6.24 6.53
N GLN A 143 1.57 -6.65 7.66
CA GLN A 143 1.00 -5.72 8.64
C GLN A 143 2.08 -4.99 9.41
#